data_9c1120859bd80b0229e00348f538bde2
#
_entry.id   9c1120859bd80b0229e00348f538bde2
#
_cell.length_a   1.000
_cell.length_b   1.000
_cell.length_c   1.000
_cell.angle_alpha   90.00
_cell.angle_beta   90.00
_cell.angle_gamma   90.00
#
_symmetry.space_group_name_H-M   'P 1'
#
loop_
_entity.id
_entity.type
_entity.pdbx_description
1 polymer ?
#
loop_
_entity_poly.entity_id
_entity_poly.type
_entity_poly.pdbx_seq_one_letter_code
_entity_poly.pdbx_strand_id
1 'polypeptide(L)'
;MPSLEKFCSVEGDLGMNVIGKTPAGMRIDFPFQGTATSEHWDGERPVVGVDYVTVREDGNMILDIHATIGEKREAVAYTGRGISIANPDRSADPKELIVFETGNEDLTWLNNEVGVAFGHGAGGRISLEIFLIKP
;
A
#
# COMPACT_ATOMS: atom_id res chain seq x y z
N MET A 1 -4.80 -25.68 -3.65
CA MET A 1 -5.11 -24.86 -2.46
C MET A 1 -4.47 -23.49 -2.62
N PRO A 2 -5.25 -22.41 -2.53
CA PRO A 2 -4.67 -21.07 -2.64
C PRO A 2 -3.65 -20.80 -1.53
N SER A 3 -2.63 -20.03 -1.86
CA SER A 3 -1.58 -19.68 -0.92
C SER A 3 -1.13 -18.24 -1.14
N LEU A 4 -0.36 -17.71 -0.20
CA LEU A 4 0.27 -16.41 -0.28
C LEU A 4 1.77 -16.58 -0.39
N GLU A 5 2.36 -15.87 -1.34
CA GLU A 5 3.81 -15.87 -1.56
C GLU A 5 4.35 -14.47 -1.30
N LYS A 6 5.31 -14.34 -0.40
CA LYS A 6 5.87 -13.03 -0.04
C LYS A 6 6.52 -12.37 -1.26
N PHE A 7 6.16 -11.11 -1.50
CA PHE A 7 6.78 -10.32 -2.54
C PHE A 7 7.74 -9.28 -1.97
N CYS A 8 7.27 -8.39 -1.09
CA CYS A 8 8.14 -7.36 -0.51
C CYS A 8 7.59 -6.84 0.82
N SER A 9 8.47 -6.15 1.55
CA SER A 9 8.14 -5.41 2.76
C SER A 9 8.32 -3.92 2.48
N VAL A 10 7.39 -3.10 2.93
CA VAL A 10 7.44 -1.65 2.77
C VAL A 10 7.38 -1.00 4.15
N GLU A 11 8.25 -0.01 4.36
CA GLU A 11 8.22 0.84 5.55
C GLU A 11 8.33 2.29 5.12
N GLY A 12 7.60 3.17 5.79
CA GLY A 12 7.66 4.56 5.41
C GLY A 12 6.96 5.51 6.37
N ASP A 13 7.03 6.78 5.98
CA ASP A 13 6.42 7.89 6.70
C ASP A 13 5.14 8.30 5.98
N LEU A 14 4.11 8.59 6.76
CA LEU A 14 2.83 9.10 6.27
C LEU A 14 2.75 10.60 6.52
N GLY A 15 2.41 11.36 5.48
CA GLY A 15 1.90 12.71 5.64
C GLY A 15 0.40 12.69 5.79
N MET A 16 -0.22 13.82 6.03
CA MET A 16 -1.66 13.94 6.14
C MET A 16 -2.14 15.25 5.52
N ASN A 17 -3.08 15.13 4.59
CA ASN A 17 -3.72 16.28 3.98
C ASN A 17 -5.24 16.10 4.14
N VAL A 18 -5.84 16.84 5.08
CA VAL A 18 -7.27 16.72 5.35
C VAL A 18 -8.06 17.51 4.30
N ILE A 19 -8.88 16.82 3.53
CA ILE A 19 -9.75 17.43 2.52
C ILE A 19 -11.02 17.95 3.20
N GLY A 20 -11.61 17.14 4.08
CA GLY A 20 -12.79 17.51 4.82
C GLY A 20 -13.99 16.59 4.58
N LYS A 21 -15.13 17.02 5.10
CA LYS A 21 -16.36 16.25 5.02
C LYS A 21 -16.94 16.24 3.61
N THR A 22 -17.36 15.06 3.17
CA THR A 22 -18.08 14.85 1.91
C THR A 22 -19.32 13.99 2.17
N PRO A 23 -20.24 13.85 1.22
CA PRO A 23 -21.36 12.93 1.38
C PRO A 23 -20.95 11.47 1.65
N ALA A 24 -19.77 11.06 1.17
CA ALA A 24 -19.25 9.71 1.38
C ALA A 24 -18.59 9.53 2.76
N GLY A 25 -18.19 10.61 3.41
CA GLY A 25 -17.50 10.60 4.69
C GLY A 25 -16.38 11.63 4.75
N MET A 26 -15.50 11.52 5.71
CA MET A 26 -14.33 12.40 5.85
C MET A 26 -13.25 11.96 4.87
N ARG A 27 -12.81 12.86 3.99
CA ARG A 27 -11.75 12.61 3.04
C ARG A 27 -10.41 13.09 3.60
N ILE A 28 -9.42 12.21 3.56
CA ILE A 28 -8.04 12.51 3.96
C ILE A 28 -7.11 11.86 2.95
N ASP A 29 -6.15 12.62 2.42
CA ASP A 29 -5.10 12.06 1.58
C ASP A 29 -3.85 11.86 2.44
N PHE A 30 -3.25 10.68 2.35
CA PHE A 30 -2.02 10.34 3.07
C PHE A 30 -0.90 10.12 2.05
N PRO A 31 -0.14 11.17 1.70
CA PRO A 31 1.08 10.95 0.93
C PRO A 31 2.06 10.18 1.79
N PHE A 32 2.78 9.25 1.18
CA PHE A 32 3.79 8.48 1.91
C PHE A 32 5.05 8.30 1.09
N GLN A 33 6.14 8.10 1.79
CA GLN A 33 7.43 7.78 1.21
C GLN A 33 8.18 6.85 2.15
N GLY A 34 8.95 5.97 1.57
CA GLY A 34 9.70 5.00 2.33
C GLY A 34 10.55 4.11 1.48
N THR A 35 10.74 2.90 1.93
CA THR A 35 11.59 1.93 1.25
C THR A 35 10.92 0.56 1.20
N ALA A 36 11.28 -0.19 0.17
CA ALA A 36 10.83 -1.57 -0.01
C ALA A 36 12.03 -2.50 -0.13
N THR A 37 11.95 -3.63 0.56
CA THR A 37 12.92 -4.72 0.46
C THR A 37 12.24 -5.98 -0.06
N SER A 38 12.96 -6.79 -0.81
CA SER A 38 12.43 -8.01 -1.42
C SER A 38 13.57 -8.97 -1.74
N GLU A 39 13.25 -10.25 -1.85
CA GLU A 39 14.22 -11.22 -2.38
C GLU A 39 14.43 -11.06 -3.90
N HIS A 40 13.58 -10.26 -4.58
CA HIS A 40 13.67 -10.03 -6.02
C HIS A 40 14.64 -8.93 -6.41
N TRP A 41 15.24 -8.23 -5.45
CA TRP A 41 16.28 -7.22 -5.70
C TRP A 41 17.18 -7.07 -4.48
N ASP A 42 18.36 -6.48 -4.71
CA ASP A 42 19.31 -6.21 -3.64
C ASP A 42 19.03 -4.86 -3.00
N GLY A 43 19.15 -4.81 -1.66
CA GLY A 43 19.02 -3.57 -0.91
C GLY A 43 17.60 -3.01 -0.89
N GLU A 44 17.51 -1.71 -0.65
CA GLU A 44 16.25 -1.00 -0.55
C GLU A 44 15.94 -0.26 -1.84
N ARG A 45 14.65 -0.25 -2.22
CA ARG A 45 14.16 0.61 -3.30
C ARG A 45 13.22 1.66 -2.72
N PRO A 46 13.27 2.90 -3.22
CA PRO A 46 12.34 3.93 -2.73
C PRO A 46 10.91 3.61 -3.09
N VAL A 47 9.99 4.00 -2.21
CA VAL A 47 8.55 3.90 -2.43
C VAL A 47 7.96 5.28 -2.21
N VAL A 48 7.15 5.73 -3.17
CA VAL A 48 6.36 6.96 -3.02
C VAL A 48 4.94 6.70 -3.48
N GLY A 49 4.01 7.36 -2.84
CA GLY A 49 2.61 7.21 -3.24
C GLY A 49 1.68 8.08 -2.42
N VAL A 50 0.40 7.90 -2.70
CA VAL A 50 -0.69 8.55 -1.97
C VAL A 50 -1.77 7.52 -1.71
N ASP A 51 -2.27 7.51 -0.49
CA ASP A 51 -3.45 6.76 -0.11
C ASP A 51 -4.61 7.76 0.00
N TYR A 52 -5.58 7.63 -0.89
CA TYR A 52 -6.78 8.45 -0.90
C TYR A 52 -7.83 7.78 -0.02
N VAL A 53 -8.05 8.34 1.16
CA VAL A 53 -8.84 7.70 2.20
C VAL A 53 -10.19 8.37 2.39
N THR A 54 -11.22 7.55 2.61
CA THR A 54 -12.51 8.00 3.11
C THR A 54 -12.74 7.33 4.46
N VAL A 55 -12.91 8.14 5.50
CA VAL A 55 -13.26 7.65 6.84
C VAL A 55 -14.76 7.49 6.92
N ARG A 56 -15.22 6.27 7.19
CA ARG A 56 -16.64 5.96 7.29
C ARG A 56 -17.19 6.34 8.67
N GLU A 57 -18.52 6.29 8.80
CA GLU A 57 -19.18 6.58 10.08
C GLU A 57 -18.74 5.63 11.20
N ASP A 58 -18.36 4.39 10.88
CA ASP A 58 -17.87 3.43 11.88
C ASP A 58 -16.42 3.72 12.31
N GLY A 59 -15.78 4.73 11.73
CA GLY A 59 -14.39 5.07 12.04
C GLY A 59 -13.36 4.32 11.23
N ASN A 60 -13.74 3.29 10.51
CA ASN A 60 -12.84 2.55 9.63
C ASN A 60 -12.66 3.28 8.31
N MET A 61 -11.59 2.98 7.60
CA MET A 61 -11.18 3.73 6.42
C MET A 61 -11.26 2.88 5.16
N ILE A 62 -11.83 3.48 4.09
CA ILE A 62 -11.76 2.92 2.75
C ILE A 62 -10.48 3.45 2.13
N LEU A 63 -9.66 2.56 1.57
CA LEU A 63 -8.35 2.88 1.01
C LEU A 63 -8.37 2.83 -0.51
N ASP A 64 -7.65 3.77 -1.12
CA ASP A 64 -7.40 3.79 -2.55
C ASP A 64 -5.97 4.28 -2.75
N ILE A 65 -5.03 3.33 -2.90
CA ILE A 65 -3.60 3.60 -2.91
C ILE A 65 -3.08 3.61 -4.33
N HIS A 66 -2.25 4.61 -4.63
CA HIS A 66 -1.48 4.68 -5.86
C HIS A 66 -0.03 4.89 -5.47
N ALA A 67 0.84 3.93 -5.79
CA ALA A 67 2.23 3.97 -5.36
C ALA A 67 3.17 3.46 -6.44
N THR A 68 4.44 3.78 -6.29
CA THR A 68 5.52 3.30 -7.15
C THR A 68 6.68 2.82 -6.28
N ILE A 69 7.16 1.62 -6.55
CA ILE A 69 8.35 1.03 -5.94
C ILE A 69 9.47 1.15 -6.98
N GLY A 70 10.59 1.74 -6.57
CA GLY A 70 11.72 1.94 -7.46
C GLY A 70 11.57 3.16 -8.35
N GLU A 71 12.60 3.41 -9.15
CA GLU A 71 12.67 4.58 -10.03
C GLU A 71 13.10 4.18 -11.43
N LYS A 72 12.68 4.97 -12.42
CA LYS A 72 13.09 4.81 -13.81
C LYS A 72 12.82 3.39 -14.32
N ARG A 73 13.85 2.67 -14.77
CA ARG A 73 13.72 1.33 -15.33
C ARG A 73 13.29 0.28 -14.31
N GLU A 74 13.53 0.56 -13.04
CA GLU A 74 13.18 -0.36 -11.95
C GLU A 74 11.75 -0.16 -11.45
N ALA A 75 11.08 0.91 -11.87
CA ALA A 75 9.79 1.29 -11.32
C ALA A 75 8.72 0.23 -11.52
N VAL A 76 8.04 -0.08 -10.42
CA VAL A 76 6.84 -0.91 -10.39
C VAL A 76 5.73 -0.06 -9.81
N ALA A 77 4.73 0.28 -10.61
CA ALA A 77 3.55 0.96 -10.10
C ALA A 77 2.58 -0.07 -9.52
N TYR A 78 1.89 0.29 -8.47
CA TYR A 78 0.79 -0.53 -8.00
C TYR A 78 -0.38 0.33 -7.54
N THR A 79 -1.57 -0.25 -7.62
CA THR A 79 -2.77 0.32 -7.03
C THR A 79 -3.34 -0.67 -6.03
N GLY A 80 -3.86 -0.15 -4.94
CA GLY A 80 -4.45 -0.96 -3.88
C GLY A 80 -5.81 -0.44 -3.48
N ARG A 81 -6.74 -1.34 -3.21
CA ARG A 81 -8.06 -1.03 -2.67
C ARG A 81 -8.30 -1.90 -1.45
N GLY A 82 -8.82 -1.30 -0.40
CA GLY A 82 -9.04 -2.07 0.80
C GLY A 82 -9.65 -1.29 1.94
N ILE A 83 -9.47 -1.82 3.13
CA ILE A 83 -10.03 -1.27 4.35
C ILE A 83 -8.95 -1.25 5.43
N SER A 84 -8.90 -0.16 6.19
CA SER A 84 -8.06 -0.06 7.37
C SER A 84 -8.95 0.00 8.60
N ILE A 85 -8.70 -0.90 9.54
CA ILE A 85 -9.42 -0.92 10.81
C ILE A 85 -8.75 0.07 11.75
N ALA A 86 -9.53 1.00 12.30
CA ALA A 86 -9.06 1.95 13.29
C ALA A 86 -9.10 1.31 14.68
N ASN A 87 -7.97 1.30 15.36
CA ASN A 87 -7.84 0.73 16.69
C ASN A 87 -8.02 1.79 17.78
N PRO A 88 -8.42 1.40 19.01
CA PRO A 88 -8.62 2.36 20.10
C PRO A 88 -7.38 3.16 20.50
N ASP A 89 -6.17 2.62 20.23
CA ASP A 89 -4.90 3.28 20.53
C ASP A 89 -4.44 4.25 19.43
N ARG A 90 -5.31 4.54 18.45
CA ARG A 90 -5.06 5.40 17.28
C ARG A 90 -4.14 4.77 16.22
N SER A 91 -3.79 3.51 16.35
CA SER A 91 -3.17 2.77 15.28
C SER A 91 -4.23 2.28 14.27
N ALA A 92 -3.78 1.81 13.13
CA ALA A 92 -4.67 1.27 12.10
C ALA A 92 -4.04 0.06 11.42
N ASP A 93 -4.89 -0.89 11.04
CA ASP A 93 -4.47 -2.13 10.38
C ASP A 93 -5.07 -2.21 8.98
N PRO A 94 -4.34 -1.76 7.95
CA PRO A 94 -4.81 -1.85 6.57
C PRO A 94 -4.73 -3.27 6.00
N LYS A 95 -5.72 -3.58 5.15
CA LYS A 95 -5.72 -4.75 4.27
C LYS A 95 -6.12 -4.29 2.87
N GLU A 96 -5.32 -4.66 1.87
CA GLU A 96 -5.50 -4.16 0.51
C GLU A 96 -5.36 -5.28 -0.50
N LEU A 97 -6.17 -5.22 -1.57
CA LEU A 97 -5.92 -5.97 -2.79
C LEU A 97 -5.10 -5.11 -3.73
N ILE A 98 -4.09 -5.69 -4.36
CA ILE A 98 -3.11 -4.96 -5.15
C ILE A 98 -2.99 -5.54 -6.55
N VAL A 99 -2.92 -4.64 -7.54
CA VAL A 99 -2.53 -4.98 -8.90
C VAL A 99 -1.30 -4.14 -9.27
N PHE A 100 -0.47 -4.71 -10.15
CA PHE A 100 0.82 -4.13 -10.51
C PHE A 100 0.87 -3.76 -11.99
N GLU A 101 1.68 -2.75 -12.30
CA GLU A 101 1.98 -2.36 -13.67
C GLU A 101 3.45 -1.97 -13.74
N THR A 102 4.22 -2.68 -14.57
CA THR A 102 5.64 -2.39 -14.69
C THR A 102 6.18 -2.73 -16.07
N GLY A 103 7.14 -1.90 -16.50
CA GLY A 103 8.00 -2.19 -17.66
C GLY A 103 9.38 -2.71 -17.26
N ASN A 104 9.62 -2.96 -15.98
CA ASN A 104 10.88 -3.54 -15.50
C ASN A 104 11.02 -4.96 -16.04
N GLU A 105 12.02 -5.19 -16.90
CA GLU A 105 12.20 -6.46 -17.61
C GLU A 105 12.34 -7.67 -16.67
N ASP A 106 12.89 -7.46 -15.48
CA ASP A 106 13.09 -8.54 -14.52
C ASP A 106 11.82 -8.87 -13.75
N LEU A 107 10.82 -8.00 -13.79
CA LEU A 107 9.60 -8.12 -12.98
C LEU A 107 8.31 -8.03 -13.82
N THR A 108 8.39 -8.23 -15.14
CA THR A 108 7.21 -8.14 -16.00
C THR A 108 6.12 -9.15 -15.63
N TRP A 109 6.48 -10.24 -14.99
CA TRP A 109 5.54 -11.25 -14.52
C TRP A 109 4.55 -10.69 -13.49
N LEU A 110 4.91 -9.59 -12.79
CA LEU A 110 3.99 -8.91 -11.86
C LEU A 110 2.74 -8.37 -12.54
N ASN A 111 2.84 -8.04 -13.84
CA ASN A 111 1.68 -7.52 -14.58
C ASN A 111 0.51 -8.51 -14.63
N ASN A 112 0.76 -9.78 -14.36
CA ASN A 112 -0.23 -10.85 -14.39
C ASN A 112 -0.56 -11.39 -13.00
N GLU A 113 -0.12 -10.69 -11.95
CA GLU A 113 -0.33 -11.12 -10.57
C GLU A 113 -1.36 -10.23 -9.87
N VAL A 114 -2.00 -10.80 -8.85
CA VAL A 114 -2.80 -10.06 -7.89
C VAL A 114 -2.15 -10.25 -6.53
N GLY A 115 -1.98 -9.16 -5.81
CA GLY A 115 -1.39 -9.19 -4.48
C GLY A 115 -2.39 -8.84 -3.39
N VAL A 116 -1.96 -9.07 -2.16
CA VAL A 116 -2.64 -8.60 -0.95
C VAL A 116 -1.60 -8.04 -0.01
N ALA A 117 -1.91 -6.89 0.60
CA ALA A 117 -1.04 -6.28 1.60
C ALA A 117 -1.73 -6.29 2.96
N PHE A 118 -0.93 -6.55 3.98
CA PHE A 118 -1.32 -6.42 5.38
C PHE A 118 -0.36 -5.46 6.04
N GLY A 119 -0.88 -4.56 6.87
CA GLY A 119 -0.01 -3.57 7.46
C GLY A 119 -0.43 -3.10 8.83
N HIS A 120 0.37 -2.18 9.34
CA HIS A 120 0.12 -1.49 10.59
C HIS A 120 0.64 -0.07 10.48
N GLY A 121 -0.18 0.89 10.89
CA GLY A 121 0.16 2.29 10.90
C GLY A 121 -0.02 2.89 12.29
N ALA A 122 0.96 3.64 12.74
CA ALA A 122 0.92 4.34 14.03
C ALA A 122 1.93 5.48 14.02
N GLY A 123 1.55 6.62 14.61
CA GLY A 123 2.49 7.73 14.81
C GLY A 123 3.11 8.29 13.54
N GLY A 124 2.39 8.29 12.44
CA GLY A 124 2.92 8.77 11.15
C GLY A 124 3.85 7.80 10.45
N ARG A 125 3.91 6.55 10.90
CA ARG A 125 4.69 5.48 10.28
C ARG A 125 3.77 4.39 9.78
N ILE A 126 4.14 3.76 8.67
CA ILE A 126 3.41 2.64 8.08
C ILE A 126 4.39 1.51 7.76
N SER A 127 3.97 0.28 8.04
CA SER A 127 4.65 -0.91 7.57
C SER A 127 3.65 -1.79 6.83
N LEU A 128 4.06 -2.36 5.70
CA LEU A 128 3.23 -3.23 4.88
C LEU A 128 4.03 -4.47 4.50
N GLU A 129 3.34 -5.61 4.50
CA GLU A 129 3.85 -6.85 3.93
C GLU A 129 2.98 -7.18 2.73
N ILE A 130 3.60 -7.26 1.54
CA ILE A 130 2.89 -7.52 0.29
C ILE A 130 3.15 -8.95 -0.15
N PHE A 131 2.06 -9.67 -0.40
CA PHE A 131 2.08 -11.08 -0.83
C PHE A 131 1.37 -11.18 -2.18
N LEU A 132 1.81 -12.14 -2.98
CA LEU A 132 1.11 -12.54 -4.20
C LEU A 132 0.14 -13.67 -3.88
N ILE A 133 -1.04 -13.62 -4.50
CA ILE A 133 -2.04 -14.66 -4.33
C ILE A 133 -1.79 -15.72 -5.37
N LYS A 134 -1.52 -16.95 -4.94
CA LYS A 134 -1.25 -18.08 -5.83
C LYS A 134 -2.38 -19.11 -5.76
N PRO A 135 -2.73 -19.74 -6.91
CA PRO A 135 -3.78 -20.76 -6.95
C PRO A 135 -3.40 -22.04 -6.20
#